data_9740831977e2e97447a8a76d31333204
#
_entry.id   9740831977e2e97447a8a76d31333204
#
_cell.length_a   1.000
_cell.length_b   1.000
_cell.length_c   1.000
_cell.angle_alpha   90.00
_cell.angle_beta   90.00
_cell.angle_gamma   90.00
#
_symmetry.space_group_name_H-M   'P 1'
#
loop_
_entity.id
_entity.type
_entity.pdbx_description
1 polymer ?
#
loop_
_entity_poly.entity_id
_entity_poly.type
_entity_poly.pdbx_seq_one_letter_code
_entity_poly.pdbx_strand_id
1 'polypeptide(L)'
;MATRKTAAAAVNASPIGRPETAPVASAAQPAYSSESGRTYRLDRLIGKGGFGEVYLATPTPQDGIPAQVCVKITNRLSAWLREAYFAELLYREPRALRIYDRFAEAQGKEMRYCVAMEYAVHGDLGAWLAHKGPQPERFVRREIAAILRILNVLHRGQALHRDLTPFNVLVCDGEQLKLGDFGIATHQMSHRGVTADAFNAFNAPMEIAWGRVRRWQQRDDIYQVGLISAMLLRGDIASPMNSKDVRRLECSDHLKEVIYRCLGTRGKRYEAAAELIAALRHRPVKPHLGRISSLDGKRVTFTGFLTRPRSEAVAAAKKAGAIVQPSLGPLSDVLVRGRPNAQQIAGADGGVKLLEIKRLASRGHYVTVIGEKQFWRLVELSSLSRKNGRASRNGRRARDVRS
;
A
#
# COMPACT_ATOMS: atom_id res chain seq x y z
N MET A 1 -25.17 27.07 30.66
CA MET A 1 -23.87 26.38 30.78
C MET A 1 -24.14 24.97 31.22
N ALA A 2 -24.08 24.02 30.29
CA ALA A 2 -24.26 22.60 30.58
C ALA A 2 -23.11 21.88 29.88
N THR A 3 -22.16 21.42 30.68
CA THR A 3 -20.98 20.64 30.27
C THR A 3 -21.42 19.22 29.87
N ARG A 4 -21.38 18.93 28.58
CA ARG A 4 -21.47 17.56 28.07
C ARG A 4 -20.16 16.83 28.34
N LYS A 5 -20.15 15.94 29.31
CA LYS A 5 -19.13 14.89 29.47
C LYS A 5 -19.28 13.89 28.31
N THR A 6 -18.33 13.88 27.39
CA THR A 6 -18.15 12.78 26.43
C THR A 6 -17.47 11.63 27.17
N ALA A 7 -18.22 10.58 27.45
CA ALA A 7 -17.66 9.32 27.93
C ALA A 7 -16.96 8.61 26.76
N ALA A 8 -15.64 8.60 26.77
CA ALA A 8 -14.85 7.71 25.92
C ALA A 8 -15.01 6.30 26.46
N ALA A 9 -15.78 5.45 25.79
CA ALA A 9 -15.80 4.03 26.06
C ALA A 9 -14.46 3.43 25.62
N ALA A 10 -13.58 3.17 26.59
CA ALA A 10 -12.36 2.39 26.38
C ALA A 10 -12.78 0.95 26.05
N VAL A 11 -12.64 0.56 24.79
CA VAL A 11 -12.72 -0.85 24.39
C VAL A 11 -11.39 -1.47 24.78
N ASN A 12 -11.38 -2.17 25.91
CA ASN A 12 -10.29 -3.04 26.31
C ASN A 12 -10.19 -4.20 25.33
N ALA A 13 -9.33 -4.07 24.31
CA ALA A 13 -8.80 -5.19 23.58
C ALA A 13 -7.63 -5.75 24.39
N SER A 14 -7.88 -6.78 25.17
CA SER A 14 -6.81 -7.52 25.85
C SER A 14 -5.94 -8.20 24.77
N PRO A 15 -4.61 -8.10 24.85
CA PRO A 15 -3.71 -8.83 23.96
C PRO A 15 -3.89 -10.32 24.22
N ILE A 16 -3.91 -11.12 23.16
CA ILE A 16 -3.89 -12.59 23.26
C ILE A 16 -2.59 -12.99 23.94
N GLY A 17 -2.68 -13.30 25.24
CA GLY A 17 -1.56 -13.65 26.10
C GLY A 17 -0.94 -14.99 25.69
N ARG A 18 0.32 -15.18 26.12
CA ARG A 18 1.14 -16.40 26.06
C ARG A 18 0.34 -17.68 26.34
N PRO A 19 0.77 -18.83 25.83
CA PRO A 19 0.25 -20.12 26.28
C PRO A 19 0.74 -20.39 27.71
N GLU A 20 0.10 -19.80 28.70
CA GLU A 20 0.11 -20.37 30.04
C GLU A 20 -0.81 -21.56 30.03
N THR A 21 -0.36 -22.65 30.60
CA THR A 21 -1.17 -23.83 30.97
C THR A 21 -2.20 -23.39 32.00
N ALA A 22 -3.27 -22.76 31.52
CA ALA A 22 -4.41 -22.45 32.37
C ALA A 22 -5.23 -23.72 32.62
N PRO A 23 -5.85 -23.87 33.79
CA PRO A 23 -6.65 -25.04 34.13
C PRO A 23 -7.76 -25.24 33.10
N VAL A 24 -8.04 -26.50 32.78
CA VAL A 24 -9.11 -26.92 31.86
C VAL A 24 -10.42 -26.27 32.33
N ALA A 25 -10.74 -25.14 31.75
CA ALA A 25 -12.04 -24.53 31.88
C ALA A 25 -13.07 -25.52 31.36
N SER A 26 -14.21 -25.63 32.01
CA SER A 26 -15.36 -26.44 31.64
C SER A 26 -15.46 -26.55 30.11
N ALA A 27 -15.31 -27.79 29.61
CA ALA A 27 -15.27 -28.03 28.17
C ALA A 27 -16.51 -27.40 27.52
N ALA A 28 -16.30 -26.43 26.66
CA ALA A 28 -17.39 -25.83 25.87
C ALA A 28 -18.09 -26.95 25.10
N GLN A 29 -19.42 -26.91 25.02
CA GLN A 29 -20.15 -27.93 24.27
C GLN A 29 -19.65 -27.96 22.82
N PRO A 30 -19.41 -29.16 22.25
CA PRO A 30 -18.97 -29.27 20.87
C PRO A 30 -20.00 -28.60 19.92
N ALA A 31 -19.53 -28.08 18.82
CA ALA A 31 -20.38 -27.52 17.80
C ALA A 31 -20.66 -28.58 16.73
N TYR A 32 -21.92 -28.72 16.30
CA TYR A 32 -22.34 -29.71 15.30
C TYR A 32 -22.92 -29.05 14.07
N SER A 33 -22.38 -29.39 12.92
CA SER A 33 -22.91 -28.98 11.62
C SER A 33 -23.83 -30.07 11.06
N SER A 34 -25.11 -29.79 11.02
CA SER A 34 -26.09 -30.69 10.37
C SER A 34 -25.93 -30.71 8.84
N GLU A 35 -25.35 -29.66 8.25
CA GLU A 35 -25.14 -29.58 6.80
C GLU A 35 -24.00 -30.49 6.34
N SER A 36 -22.88 -30.50 7.06
CA SER A 36 -21.72 -31.33 6.72
C SER A 36 -21.64 -32.65 7.50
N GLY A 37 -22.48 -32.84 8.53
CA GLY A 37 -22.45 -33.99 9.44
C GLY A 37 -21.23 -33.99 10.38
N ARG A 38 -20.53 -32.86 10.54
CA ARG A 38 -19.30 -32.77 11.32
C ARG A 38 -19.53 -32.27 12.73
N THR A 39 -18.75 -32.83 13.65
CA THR A 39 -18.64 -32.32 15.03
C THR A 39 -17.29 -31.64 15.19
N TYR A 40 -17.29 -30.46 15.77
CA TYR A 40 -16.12 -29.68 16.13
C TYR A 40 -15.98 -29.67 17.67
N ARG A 41 -15.01 -30.42 18.20
CA ARG A 41 -14.68 -30.32 19.60
C ARG A 41 -13.96 -29.01 19.87
N LEU A 42 -14.53 -28.17 20.71
CA LEU A 42 -13.97 -26.88 21.09
C LEU A 42 -12.89 -27.08 22.17
N ASP A 43 -11.63 -27.03 21.74
CA ASP A 43 -10.51 -27.41 22.64
C ASP A 43 -10.09 -26.26 23.56
N ARG A 44 -10.03 -25.02 23.01
CA ARG A 44 -9.58 -23.85 23.76
C ARG A 44 -10.13 -22.56 23.17
N LEU A 45 -10.61 -21.66 24.03
CA LEU A 45 -10.95 -20.29 23.61
C LEU A 45 -9.66 -19.53 23.28
N ILE A 46 -9.57 -18.99 22.06
CA ILE A 46 -8.41 -18.24 21.56
C ILE A 46 -8.71 -16.76 21.30
N GLY A 47 -9.99 -16.38 21.25
CA GLY A 47 -10.39 -14.99 21.08
C GLY A 47 -11.83 -14.76 21.54
N LYS A 48 -12.08 -13.59 22.15
CA LYS A 48 -13.41 -13.12 22.52
C LYS A 48 -13.53 -11.64 22.25
N GLY A 49 -14.57 -11.26 21.53
CA GLY A 49 -14.77 -9.85 21.15
C GLY A 49 -16.22 -9.52 20.80
N GLY A 50 -16.45 -8.31 20.32
CA GLY A 50 -17.77 -7.82 19.94
C GLY A 50 -18.47 -8.62 18.84
N PHE A 51 -17.75 -9.45 18.11
CA PHE A 51 -18.27 -10.28 17.00
C PHE A 51 -18.38 -11.76 17.36
N GLY A 52 -18.20 -12.14 18.63
CA GLY A 52 -18.33 -13.51 19.11
C GLY A 52 -17.09 -14.06 19.77
N GLU A 53 -17.05 -15.37 19.89
CA GLU A 53 -15.98 -16.15 20.49
C GLU A 53 -15.30 -17.00 19.41
N VAL A 54 -13.98 -17.16 19.50
CA VAL A 54 -13.19 -17.98 18.58
C VAL A 54 -12.49 -19.06 19.37
N TYR A 55 -12.71 -20.31 18.99
CA TYR A 55 -12.12 -21.47 19.61
C TYR A 55 -11.14 -22.15 18.66
N LEU A 56 -10.01 -22.61 19.20
CA LEU A 56 -9.26 -23.69 18.57
C LEU A 56 -10.11 -24.96 18.69
N ALA A 57 -10.26 -25.70 17.60
CA ALA A 57 -11.13 -26.87 17.59
C ALA A 57 -10.53 -28.02 16.77
N THR A 58 -10.88 -29.25 17.18
CA THR A 58 -10.57 -30.47 16.47
C THR A 58 -11.84 -30.98 15.77
N PRO A 59 -11.90 -30.97 14.43
CA PRO A 59 -13.04 -31.53 13.71
C PRO A 59 -13.02 -33.06 13.74
N THR A 60 -14.17 -33.68 13.58
CA THR A 60 -14.25 -35.11 13.24
C THR A 60 -13.42 -35.37 11.98
N PRO A 61 -12.49 -36.36 11.97
CA PRO A 61 -11.61 -36.59 10.83
C PRO A 61 -12.39 -36.82 9.54
N GLN A 62 -12.03 -36.05 8.49
CA GLN A 62 -12.60 -36.19 7.16
C GLN A 62 -11.64 -35.56 6.14
N ASP A 63 -11.65 -36.04 4.89
CA ASP A 63 -10.80 -35.52 3.83
C ASP A 63 -11.04 -34.02 3.58
N GLY A 64 -9.95 -33.33 3.33
CA GLY A 64 -9.95 -31.90 2.97
C GLY A 64 -10.06 -30.89 4.13
N ILE A 65 -10.10 -31.36 5.38
CA ILE A 65 -10.05 -30.49 6.57
C ILE A 65 -8.82 -30.81 7.42
N PRO A 66 -8.05 -29.79 7.86
CA PRO A 66 -6.93 -30.00 8.76
C PRO A 66 -7.36 -30.57 10.12
N ALA A 67 -6.42 -31.24 10.81
CA ALA A 67 -6.65 -31.77 12.17
C ALA A 67 -6.99 -30.67 13.20
N GLN A 68 -6.62 -29.43 12.93
CA GLN A 68 -6.97 -28.27 13.76
C GLN A 68 -7.55 -27.16 12.89
N VAL A 69 -8.63 -26.57 13.39
CA VAL A 69 -9.32 -25.44 12.78
C VAL A 69 -9.68 -24.40 13.84
N CYS A 70 -10.06 -23.19 13.43
CA CYS A 70 -10.75 -22.26 14.30
C CYS A 70 -12.25 -22.36 14.09
N VAL A 71 -13.04 -22.32 15.16
CA VAL A 71 -14.48 -22.16 15.10
C VAL A 71 -14.87 -20.83 15.74
N LYS A 72 -15.36 -19.91 14.92
CA LYS A 72 -15.95 -18.64 15.37
C LYS A 72 -17.43 -18.84 15.61
N ILE A 73 -17.89 -18.48 16.81
CA ILE A 73 -19.28 -18.60 17.26
C ILE A 73 -19.83 -17.21 17.54
N THR A 74 -20.95 -16.88 16.95
CA THR A 74 -21.65 -15.60 17.16
C THR A 74 -23.16 -15.80 17.26
N ASN A 75 -23.84 -14.91 17.95
CA ASN A 75 -25.31 -14.82 17.97
C ASN A 75 -25.84 -13.78 16.96
N ARG A 76 -24.95 -13.16 16.17
CA ARG A 76 -25.29 -12.10 15.20
C ARG A 76 -25.45 -12.66 13.80
N LEU A 77 -26.67 -13.03 13.41
CA LEU A 77 -27.00 -13.53 12.07
C LEU A 77 -26.46 -12.63 10.95
N SER A 78 -26.60 -11.30 11.08
CA SER A 78 -26.19 -10.37 10.03
C SER A 78 -24.67 -10.31 9.81
N ALA A 79 -23.85 -10.53 10.85
CA ALA A 79 -22.41 -10.61 10.77
C ALA A 79 -21.99 -11.94 10.13
N TRP A 80 -22.60 -13.04 10.56
CA TRP A 80 -22.34 -14.37 10.02
C TRP A 80 -22.70 -14.47 8.53
N LEU A 81 -23.84 -13.92 8.09
CA LEU A 81 -24.23 -13.90 6.68
C LEU A 81 -23.22 -13.11 5.83
N ARG A 82 -22.74 -11.97 6.32
CA ARG A 82 -21.71 -11.21 5.61
C ARG A 82 -20.39 -11.98 5.50
N GLU A 83 -19.93 -12.56 6.58
CA GLU A 83 -18.71 -13.36 6.61
C GLU A 83 -18.83 -14.55 5.65
N ALA A 84 -19.95 -15.25 5.65
CA ALA A 84 -20.23 -16.34 4.73
C ALA A 84 -20.25 -15.89 3.25
N TYR A 85 -20.85 -14.75 2.95
CA TYR A 85 -20.89 -14.19 1.60
C TYR A 85 -19.48 -13.82 1.07
N PHE A 86 -18.71 -13.10 1.88
CA PHE A 86 -17.37 -12.69 1.45
C PHE A 86 -16.39 -13.87 1.38
N ALA A 87 -16.55 -14.87 2.23
CA ALA A 87 -15.80 -16.11 2.13
C ALA A 87 -16.02 -16.82 0.79
N GLU A 88 -17.26 -16.89 0.32
CA GLU A 88 -17.58 -17.47 -0.98
C GLU A 88 -16.99 -16.64 -2.12
N LEU A 89 -17.13 -15.32 -2.06
CA LEU A 89 -16.56 -14.40 -3.05
C LEU A 89 -15.03 -14.54 -3.16
N LEU A 90 -14.35 -14.78 -2.05
CA LEU A 90 -12.89 -14.87 -1.94
C LEU A 90 -12.37 -16.31 -1.91
N TYR A 91 -13.19 -17.31 -2.17
CA TYR A 91 -12.83 -18.73 -2.06
C TYR A 91 -11.57 -19.10 -2.86
N ARG A 92 -11.34 -18.46 -4.00
CA ARG A 92 -10.17 -18.70 -4.87
C ARG A 92 -8.95 -17.86 -4.51
N GLU A 93 -9.08 -16.95 -3.55
CA GLU A 93 -7.98 -16.06 -3.16
C GLU A 93 -7.12 -16.73 -2.05
N PRO A 94 -5.89 -17.14 -2.35
CA PRO A 94 -5.07 -17.95 -1.42
C PRO A 94 -4.65 -17.18 -0.15
N ARG A 95 -4.84 -15.86 -0.16
CA ARG A 95 -4.52 -14.99 0.98
C ARG A 95 -5.76 -14.53 1.75
N ALA A 96 -6.96 -14.95 1.36
CA ALA A 96 -8.13 -14.94 2.23
C ALA A 96 -8.06 -16.14 3.17
N LEU A 97 -8.48 -15.95 4.41
CA LEU A 97 -8.56 -17.05 5.38
C LEU A 97 -9.57 -18.08 4.86
N ARG A 98 -9.15 -19.35 4.78
CA ARG A 98 -10.00 -20.40 4.22
C ARG A 98 -11.11 -20.76 5.19
N ILE A 99 -12.35 -20.82 4.70
CA ILE A 99 -13.50 -21.33 5.44
C ILE A 99 -13.76 -22.75 5.01
N TYR A 100 -13.93 -23.66 5.97
CA TYR A 100 -14.17 -25.08 5.76
C TYR A 100 -15.63 -25.45 5.93
N ASP A 101 -16.33 -24.76 6.84
CA ASP A 101 -17.74 -25.01 7.14
C ASP A 101 -18.42 -23.77 7.70
N ARG A 102 -19.73 -23.69 7.53
CA ARG A 102 -20.57 -22.61 8.04
C ARG A 102 -21.95 -23.17 8.35
N PHE A 103 -22.38 -23.07 9.57
CA PHE A 103 -23.64 -23.67 10.01
C PHE A 103 -24.27 -22.87 11.15
N ALA A 104 -25.56 -23.15 11.37
CA ALA A 104 -26.29 -22.66 12.51
C ALA A 104 -26.77 -23.83 13.35
N GLU A 105 -26.68 -23.71 14.66
CA GLU A 105 -27.18 -24.73 15.56
C GLU A 105 -28.01 -24.11 16.70
N ALA A 106 -29.00 -24.82 17.18
CA ALA A 106 -29.79 -24.42 18.33
C ALA A 106 -29.08 -24.81 19.63
N GLN A 107 -28.96 -23.85 20.55
CA GLN A 107 -28.50 -24.08 21.91
C GLN A 107 -29.59 -23.66 22.89
N GLY A 108 -30.41 -24.60 23.30
CA GLY A 108 -31.62 -24.30 24.07
C GLY A 108 -32.60 -23.44 23.26
N LYS A 109 -32.86 -22.19 23.70
CA LYS A 109 -33.76 -21.24 23.02
C LYS A 109 -33.01 -20.26 22.08
N GLU A 110 -31.69 -20.32 22.05
CA GLU A 110 -30.85 -19.40 21.25
C GLU A 110 -30.24 -20.11 20.05
N MET A 111 -29.99 -19.34 19.01
CA MET A 111 -29.26 -19.80 17.82
C MET A 111 -27.80 -19.36 17.90
N ARG A 112 -26.88 -20.29 17.72
CA ARG A 112 -25.46 -20.02 17.49
C ARG A 112 -25.16 -20.13 16.00
N TYR A 113 -24.42 -19.15 15.49
CA TYR A 113 -23.95 -19.14 14.12
C TYR A 113 -22.46 -19.41 14.10
N CYS A 114 -22.05 -20.48 13.46
CA CYS A 114 -20.70 -21.00 13.50
C CYS A 114 -20.00 -20.88 12.14
N VAL A 115 -18.71 -20.56 12.17
CA VAL A 115 -17.83 -20.58 10.99
C VAL A 115 -16.57 -21.34 11.36
N ALA A 116 -16.34 -22.49 10.72
CA ALA A 116 -15.11 -23.25 10.86
C ALA A 116 -14.12 -22.80 9.79
N MET A 117 -12.95 -22.33 10.19
CA MET A 117 -11.97 -21.69 9.33
C MET A 117 -10.54 -22.13 9.63
N GLU A 118 -9.65 -21.78 8.73
CA GLU A 118 -8.21 -22.04 8.86
C GLU A 118 -7.65 -21.50 10.18
N TYR A 119 -6.84 -22.31 10.85
CA TYR A 119 -6.11 -21.90 12.04
C TYR A 119 -4.83 -21.20 11.67
N ALA A 120 -4.70 -19.95 12.06
CA ALA A 120 -3.48 -19.18 11.92
C ALA A 120 -2.51 -19.55 13.06
N VAL A 121 -1.54 -20.38 12.75
CA VAL A 121 -0.62 -20.96 13.76
C VAL A 121 0.23 -19.93 14.52
N HIS A 122 0.43 -18.75 13.92
CA HIS A 122 1.18 -17.64 14.51
C HIS A 122 0.27 -16.54 15.08
N GLY A 123 -1.05 -16.74 15.06
CA GLY A 123 -2.04 -15.77 15.55
C GLY A 123 -2.24 -14.57 14.64
N ASP A 124 -2.61 -13.44 15.23
CA ASP A 124 -2.76 -12.17 14.51
C ASP A 124 -1.42 -11.45 14.33
N LEU A 125 -1.41 -10.47 13.43
CA LEU A 125 -0.20 -9.71 13.10
C LEU A 125 0.37 -8.95 14.30
N GLY A 126 -0.49 -8.48 15.22
CA GLY A 126 -0.04 -7.76 16.41
C GLY A 126 0.76 -8.65 17.34
N ALA A 127 0.22 -9.82 17.67
CA ALA A 127 0.88 -10.83 18.49
C ALA A 127 2.17 -11.33 17.83
N TRP A 128 2.13 -11.57 16.50
CA TRP A 128 3.30 -12.03 15.77
C TRP A 128 4.42 -10.98 15.75
N LEU A 129 4.11 -9.69 15.49
CA LEU A 129 5.11 -8.61 15.49
C LEU A 129 5.77 -8.40 16.85
N ALA A 130 5.03 -8.61 17.95
CA ALA A 130 5.59 -8.51 19.30
C ALA A 130 6.76 -9.49 19.55
N HIS A 131 6.79 -10.61 18.82
CA HIS A 131 7.87 -11.61 18.91
C HIS A 131 8.90 -11.48 17.80
N LYS A 132 8.47 -11.11 16.59
CA LYS A 132 9.34 -11.08 15.40
C LYS A 132 10.06 -9.75 15.21
N GLY A 133 9.50 -8.64 15.69
CA GLY A 133 10.04 -7.31 15.48
C GLY A 133 9.92 -6.81 14.03
N PRO A 134 10.77 -5.84 13.64
CA PRO A 134 10.75 -5.21 12.32
C PRO A 134 10.96 -6.18 11.17
N GLN A 135 10.17 -6.03 10.10
CA GLN A 135 10.25 -6.89 8.94
C GLN A 135 11.01 -6.22 7.78
N PRO A 136 11.82 -6.98 7.04
CA PRO A 136 12.56 -6.43 5.91
C PRO A 136 11.63 -5.98 4.77
N GLU A 137 12.01 -4.92 4.05
CA GLU A 137 11.21 -4.34 2.96
C GLU A 137 10.71 -5.38 1.95
N ARG A 138 11.55 -6.39 1.59
CA ARG A 138 11.17 -7.46 0.66
C ARG A 138 9.96 -8.26 1.15
N PHE A 139 9.89 -8.54 2.46
CA PHE A 139 8.76 -9.22 3.09
C PHE A 139 7.52 -8.34 3.03
N VAL A 140 7.64 -7.08 3.46
CA VAL A 140 6.53 -6.11 3.46
C VAL A 140 5.94 -5.97 2.06
N ARG A 141 6.76 -5.78 1.03
CA ARG A 141 6.28 -5.66 -0.36
C ARG A 141 5.55 -6.91 -0.83
N ARG A 142 6.07 -8.10 -0.53
CA ARG A 142 5.46 -9.37 -0.92
C ARG A 142 4.10 -9.55 -0.28
N GLU A 143 4.03 -9.36 1.04
CA GLU A 143 2.82 -9.63 1.80
C GLU A 143 1.74 -8.57 1.56
N ILE A 144 2.11 -7.30 1.52
CA ILE A 144 1.18 -6.21 1.20
C ILE A 144 0.64 -6.34 -0.22
N ALA A 145 1.47 -6.71 -1.20
CA ALA A 145 0.98 -6.99 -2.55
C ALA A 145 -0.01 -8.17 -2.59
N ALA A 146 0.14 -9.14 -1.70
CA ALA A 146 -0.78 -10.27 -1.58
C ALA A 146 -2.14 -9.85 -0.98
N ILE A 147 -2.13 -9.06 0.11
CA ILE A 147 -3.36 -8.48 0.70
C ILE A 147 -4.07 -7.57 -0.30
N LEU A 148 -3.32 -6.74 -1.03
CA LEU A 148 -3.90 -5.85 -2.02
C LEU A 148 -4.59 -6.59 -3.18
N ARG A 149 -4.20 -7.82 -3.51
CA ARG A 149 -4.94 -8.63 -4.49
C ARG A 149 -6.35 -8.94 -4.00
N ILE A 150 -6.52 -9.30 -2.72
CA ILE A 150 -7.85 -9.50 -2.12
C ILE A 150 -8.65 -8.21 -2.17
N LEU A 151 -8.07 -7.11 -1.71
CA LEU A 151 -8.73 -5.80 -1.77
C LEU A 151 -9.10 -5.39 -3.19
N ASN A 152 -8.29 -5.74 -4.19
CA ASN A 152 -8.60 -5.45 -5.58
C ASN A 152 -9.85 -6.24 -6.06
N VAL A 153 -10.03 -7.48 -5.61
CA VAL A 153 -11.25 -8.26 -5.88
C VAL A 153 -12.45 -7.56 -5.25
N LEU A 154 -12.36 -7.20 -3.96
CA LEU A 154 -13.42 -6.47 -3.26
C LEU A 154 -13.75 -5.14 -3.94
N HIS A 155 -12.75 -4.31 -4.20
CA HIS A 155 -12.91 -2.98 -4.79
C HIS A 155 -13.53 -3.03 -6.20
N ARG A 156 -13.15 -4.02 -7.03
CA ARG A 156 -13.78 -4.25 -8.33
C ARG A 156 -15.23 -4.67 -8.21
N GLY A 157 -15.57 -5.44 -7.18
CA GLY A 157 -16.94 -5.80 -6.82
C GLY A 157 -17.70 -4.70 -6.06
N GLN A 158 -17.17 -3.47 -6.00
CA GLN A 158 -17.74 -2.35 -5.23
C GLN A 158 -17.97 -2.69 -3.75
N ALA A 159 -17.10 -3.55 -3.21
CA ALA A 159 -17.09 -3.90 -1.79
C ALA A 159 -15.89 -3.26 -1.07
N LEU A 160 -16.05 -3.01 0.22
CA LEU A 160 -15.06 -2.41 1.10
C LEU A 160 -14.82 -3.34 2.28
N HIS A 161 -13.57 -3.46 2.72
CA HIS A 161 -13.23 -4.26 3.90
C HIS A 161 -13.56 -3.52 5.20
N ARG A 162 -13.11 -2.27 5.33
CA ARG A 162 -13.39 -1.34 6.43
C ARG A 162 -12.68 -1.63 7.76
N ASP A 163 -12.16 -2.82 7.95
CA ASP A 163 -11.53 -3.25 9.22
C ASP A 163 -10.19 -3.96 9.01
N LEU A 164 -9.33 -3.35 8.20
CA LEU A 164 -7.95 -3.80 8.03
C LEU A 164 -7.12 -3.36 9.24
N THR A 165 -7.20 -4.16 10.29
CA THR A 165 -6.45 -3.98 11.53
C THR A 165 -5.38 -5.06 11.66
N PRO A 166 -4.34 -4.87 12.50
CA PRO A 166 -3.38 -5.93 12.76
C PRO A 166 -4.00 -7.19 13.40
N PHE A 167 -5.20 -7.09 13.97
CA PHE A 167 -5.94 -8.22 14.56
C PHE A 167 -6.71 -9.05 13.52
N ASN A 168 -7.03 -8.45 12.36
CA ASN A 168 -7.73 -9.09 11.24
C ASN A 168 -6.78 -9.54 10.13
N VAL A 169 -5.49 -9.22 10.26
CA VAL A 169 -4.41 -9.79 9.45
C VAL A 169 -3.78 -10.93 10.23
N LEU A 170 -3.99 -12.14 9.77
CA LEU A 170 -3.58 -13.36 10.42
C LEU A 170 -2.29 -13.90 9.81
N VAL A 171 -1.45 -14.51 10.63
CA VAL A 171 -0.16 -15.07 10.21
C VAL A 171 -0.24 -16.59 10.23
N CYS A 172 -0.33 -17.15 9.04
CA CYS A 172 -0.46 -18.58 8.81
C CYS A 172 0.91 -19.25 8.61
N ASP A 173 0.88 -20.54 8.31
CA ASP A 173 2.09 -21.32 8.03
C ASP A 173 2.97 -20.66 6.96
N GLY A 174 4.30 -20.83 7.09
CA GLY A 174 5.28 -20.16 6.22
C GLY A 174 5.32 -18.65 6.39
N GLU A 175 4.82 -18.12 7.52
CA GLU A 175 4.74 -16.68 7.82
C GLU A 175 3.97 -15.88 6.75
N GLN A 176 2.95 -16.50 6.16
CA GLN A 176 2.10 -15.88 5.17
C GLN A 176 1.01 -15.06 5.84
N LEU A 177 0.88 -13.79 5.43
CA LEU A 177 -0.23 -12.97 5.88
C LEU A 177 -1.51 -13.30 5.11
N LYS A 178 -2.57 -13.57 5.85
CA LYS A 178 -3.93 -13.78 5.32
C LYS A 178 -4.91 -12.79 5.92
N LEU A 179 -5.88 -12.40 5.13
CA LEU A 179 -6.93 -11.50 5.56
C LEU A 179 -8.15 -12.29 6.03
N GLY A 180 -8.60 -11.99 7.24
CA GLY A 180 -9.78 -12.57 7.86
C GLY A 180 -10.77 -11.51 8.32
N ASP A 181 -11.85 -11.96 8.93
CA ASP A 181 -12.93 -11.17 9.51
C ASP A 181 -13.59 -10.15 8.57
N PHE A 182 -14.49 -10.64 7.73
CA PHE A 182 -15.31 -9.82 6.83
C PHE A 182 -16.66 -9.42 7.45
N GLY A 183 -16.81 -9.54 8.76
CA GLY A 183 -18.06 -9.31 9.48
C GLY A 183 -18.64 -7.90 9.35
N ILE A 184 -17.80 -6.89 9.04
CA ILE A 184 -18.23 -5.52 8.75
C ILE A 184 -17.99 -5.08 7.30
N ALA A 185 -17.46 -5.97 6.46
CA ALA A 185 -17.34 -5.68 5.04
C ALA A 185 -18.72 -5.36 4.41
N THR A 186 -18.76 -4.45 3.44
CA THR A 186 -20.03 -4.01 2.84
C THR A 186 -19.85 -3.55 1.41
N HIS A 187 -20.92 -3.67 0.61
CA HIS A 187 -21.01 -3.07 -0.71
C HIS A 187 -21.25 -1.56 -0.63
N GLN A 188 -20.57 -0.78 -1.47
CA GLN A 188 -20.76 0.68 -1.56
C GLN A 188 -22.16 1.09 -2.01
N MET A 189 -22.87 0.23 -2.72
CA MET A 189 -24.22 0.45 -3.21
C MET A 189 -25.32 0.25 -2.12
N SER A 190 -24.95 -0.16 -0.91
CA SER A 190 -25.91 -0.25 0.19
C SER A 190 -26.49 1.14 0.50
N HIS A 191 -27.80 1.29 0.36
CA HIS A 191 -28.54 2.56 0.61
C HIS A 191 -28.45 3.03 2.07
N ARG A 192 -28.16 2.16 3.00
CA ARG A 192 -27.84 2.52 4.38
C ARG A 192 -26.38 2.93 4.39
N GLY A 193 -26.14 4.24 4.34
CA GLY A 193 -24.81 4.81 4.45
C GLY A 193 -24.06 4.11 5.58
N VAL A 194 -22.78 3.83 5.35
CA VAL A 194 -21.90 3.23 6.35
C VAL A 194 -21.92 4.10 7.58
N THR A 195 -22.75 3.71 8.57
CA THR A 195 -22.76 4.38 9.87
C THR A 195 -21.40 4.16 10.52
N ALA A 196 -20.87 5.23 11.10
CA ALA A 196 -19.57 5.26 11.75
C ALA A 196 -19.46 4.34 13.00
N ASP A 197 -20.52 3.60 13.31
CA ASP A 197 -20.65 2.85 14.55
C ASP A 197 -19.96 1.47 14.55
N ALA A 198 -19.37 1.06 13.41
CA ALA A 198 -18.78 -0.26 13.27
C ALA A 198 -17.37 -0.22 12.66
N PHE A 199 -16.50 0.66 13.13
CA PHE A 199 -15.09 0.63 12.74
C PHE A 199 -14.19 0.79 13.96
N ASN A 200 -12.98 0.24 13.89
CA ASN A 200 -11.96 0.46 14.90
C ASN A 200 -11.38 1.87 14.73
N ALA A 201 -11.73 2.79 15.63
CA ALA A 201 -11.31 4.20 15.56
C ALA A 201 -9.78 4.37 15.51
N PHE A 202 -9.03 3.44 16.09
CA PHE A 202 -7.56 3.47 16.12
C PHE A 202 -6.92 3.26 14.73
N ASN A 203 -7.55 2.45 13.89
CA ASN A 203 -7.08 2.16 12.54
C ASN A 203 -7.87 2.90 11.43
N ALA A 204 -8.86 3.70 11.80
CA ALA A 204 -9.62 4.48 10.84
C ALA A 204 -8.87 5.75 10.44
N PRO A 205 -9.05 6.25 9.18
CA PRO A 205 -8.61 7.59 8.82
C PRO A 205 -9.15 8.64 9.77
N MET A 206 -8.32 9.60 10.18
CA MET A 206 -8.69 10.63 11.18
C MET A 206 -9.95 11.41 10.79
N GLU A 207 -10.14 11.68 9.50
CA GLU A 207 -11.33 12.39 9.01
C GLU A 207 -12.62 11.58 9.17
N ILE A 208 -12.52 10.24 9.21
CA ILE A 208 -13.65 9.34 9.51
C ILE A 208 -13.80 9.20 11.03
N ALA A 209 -12.71 8.96 11.76
CA ALA A 209 -12.72 8.81 13.20
C ALA A 209 -13.30 10.06 13.91
N TRP A 210 -13.06 11.25 13.37
CA TRP A 210 -13.61 12.52 13.88
C TRP A 210 -14.98 12.91 13.30
N GLY A 211 -15.61 12.02 12.51
CA GLY A 211 -16.94 12.25 11.94
C GLY A 211 -17.01 13.34 10.85
N ARG A 212 -15.84 13.84 10.38
CA ARG A 212 -15.80 14.85 9.29
C ARG A 212 -16.24 14.24 7.95
N VAL A 213 -16.03 12.95 7.77
CA VAL A 213 -16.44 12.17 6.61
C VAL A 213 -17.28 10.98 7.09
N ARG A 214 -18.49 10.84 6.56
CA ARG A 214 -19.44 9.80 6.98
C ARG A 214 -19.42 8.56 6.08
N ARG A 215 -18.86 8.65 4.86
CA ARG A 215 -18.86 7.55 3.89
C ARG A 215 -17.45 7.00 3.71
N TRP A 216 -17.32 5.70 3.94
CA TRP A 216 -16.12 4.95 3.64
C TRP A 216 -15.97 4.76 2.13
N GLN A 217 -14.75 4.82 1.61
CA GLN A 217 -14.40 4.60 0.21
C GLN A 217 -13.18 3.67 0.11
N GLN A 218 -12.89 3.18 -1.08
CA GLN A 218 -11.73 2.31 -1.33
C GLN A 218 -10.41 2.90 -0.81
N ARG A 219 -10.21 4.21 -0.96
CA ARG A 219 -9.03 4.94 -0.45
C ARG A 219 -8.88 4.91 1.08
N ASP A 220 -9.92 4.55 1.81
CA ASP A 220 -9.90 4.45 3.26
C ASP A 220 -9.41 3.05 3.68
N ASP A 221 -9.70 1.99 2.92
CA ASP A 221 -9.02 0.70 3.03
C ASP A 221 -7.52 0.84 2.69
N ILE A 222 -7.18 1.67 1.68
CA ILE A 222 -5.78 1.96 1.32
C ILE A 222 -5.02 2.64 2.47
N TYR A 223 -5.65 3.53 3.21
CA TYR A 223 -5.05 4.11 4.41
C TYR A 223 -4.69 3.03 5.44
N GLN A 224 -5.58 2.09 5.67
CA GLN A 224 -5.34 0.98 6.59
C GLN A 224 -4.20 0.07 6.10
N VAL A 225 -4.10 -0.19 4.79
CA VAL A 225 -2.93 -0.90 4.21
C VAL A 225 -1.63 -0.14 4.47
N GLY A 226 -1.66 1.19 4.38
CA GLY A 226 -0.51 2.04 4.72
C GLY A 226 -0.08 1.88 6.17
N LEU A 227 -1.03 1.82 7.11
CA LEU A 227 -0.76 1.54 8.53
C LEU A 227 -0.12 0.17 8.74
N ILE A 228 -0.71 -0.89 8.18
CA ILE A 228 -0.16 -2.25 8.27
C ILE A 228 1.26 -2.32 7.70
N SER A 229 1.51 -1.65 6.56
CA SER A 229 2.85 -1.59 5.96
C SER A 229 3.86 -0.93 6.89
N ALA A 230 3.47 0.16 7.55
CA ALA A 230 4.32 0.88 8.49
C ALA A 230 4.56 0.08 9.78
N MET A 231 3.54 -0.60 10.30
CA MET A 231 3.64 -1.49 11.46
C MET A 231 4.60 -2.66 11.19
N LEU A 232 4.52 -3.28 10.02
CA LEU A 232 5.45 -4.34 9.61
C LEU A 232 6.90 -3.87 9.57
N LEU A 233 7.16 -2.68 9.02
CA LEU A 233 8.51 -2.10 8.97
C LEU A 233 9.02 -1.69 10.35
N ARG A 234 8.16 -1.17 11.21
CA ARG A 234 8.51 -0.74 12.56
C ARG A 234 8.67 -1.92 13.53
N GLY A 235 7.92 -2.99 13.31
CA GLY A 235 7.92 -4.19 14.15
C GLY A 235 7.01 -4.13 15.38
N ASP A 236 6.11 -3.15 15.45
CA ASP A 236 5.16 -3.02 16.55
C ASP A 236 3.87 -2.31 16.12
N ILE A 237 2.83 -2.43 16.95
CA ILE A 237 1.54 -1.78 16.79
C ILE A 237 1.22 -0.80 17.93
N ALA A 238 2.16 -0.55 18.85
CA ALA A 238 1.90 0.10 20.13
C ALA A 238 1.55 1.59 20.02
N SER A 239 2.03 2.27 18.97
CA SER A 239 1.79 3.70 18.79
C SER A 239 1.09 3.98 17.47
N PRO A 240 0.15 4.94 17.44
CA PRO A 240 -0.43 5.41 16.20
C PRO A 240 0.67 5.85 15.22
N MET A 241 0.49 5.52 13.95
CA MET A 241 1.41 5.91 12.88
C MET A 241 0.78 7.04 12.06
N ASN A 242 1.53 8.10 11.85
CA ASN A 242 1.11 9.18 10.96
C ASN A 242 2.12 9.36 9.81
N SER A 243 1.75 10.18 8.84
CA SER A 243 2.58 10.39 7.66
C SER A 243 3.99 10.97 7.96
N LYS A 244 4.17 11.67 9.09
CA LYS A 244 5.49 12.21 9.47
C LYS A 244 6.42 11.12 9.98
N ASP A 245 5.88 10.09 10.65
CA ASP A 245 6.67 9.00 11.21
C ASP A 245 7.24 8.09 10.12
N VAL A 246 6.62 8.08 8.94
CA VAL A 246 7.07 7.28 7.79
C VAL A 246 8.53 7.58 7.40
N ARG A 247 8.99 8.81 7.59
CA ARG A 247 10.39 9.20 7.27
C ARG A 247 11.42 8.44 8.09
N ARG A 248 11.05 7.97 9.29
CA ARG A 248 11.92 7.26 10.23
C ARG A 248 11.99 5.75 9.96
N LEU A 249 11.12 5.22 9.11
CA LEU A 249 11.09 3.79 8.78
C LEU A 249 12.37 3.38 8.05
N GLU A 250 12.87 2.19 8.36
CA GLU A 250 14.06 1.62 7.71
C GLU A 250 13.65 0.87 6.43
N CYS A 251 13.47 1.63 5.35
CA CYS A 251 13.18 1.09 4.03
C CYS A 251 13.60 2.08 2.94
N SER A 252 13.47 1.68 1.67
CA SER A 252 13.78 2.55 0.54
C SER A 252 12.92 3.80 0.51
N ASP A 253 13.45 4.91 -0.02
CA ASP A 253 12.70 6.15 -0.19
C ASP A 253 11.43 5.94 -1.02
N HIS A 254 11.47 5.02 -1.98
CA HIS A 254 10.29 4.66 -2.77
C HIS A 254 9.17 4.05 -1.90
N LEU A 255 9.48 3.10 -1.03
CA LEU A 255 8.46 2.52 -0.16
C LEU A 255 7.96 3.54 0.87
N LYS A 256 8.85 4.42 1.37
CA LYS A 256 8.43 5.56 2.21
C LYS A 256 7.42 6.45 1.50
N GLU A 257 7.67 6.82 0.24
CA GLU A 257 6.75 7.65 -0.55
C GLU A 257 5.40 6.96 -0.76
N VAL A 258 5.41 5.66 -1.07
CA VAL A 258 4.18 4.86 -1.21
C VAL A 258 3.38 4.87 0.08
N ILE A 259 4.00 4.56 1.22
CA ILE A 259 3.32 4.56 2.53
C ILE A 259 2.87 5.97 2.91
N TYR A 260 3.72 6.98 2.70
CA TYR A 260 3.39 8.38 2.97
C TYR A 260 2.13 8.82 2.20
N ARG A 261 2.00 8.41 0.93
CA ARG A 261 0.81 8.70 0.13
C ARG A 261 -0.43 7.97 0.66
N CYS A 262 -0.30 6.71 1.11
CA CYS A 262 -1.41 5.99 1.75
C CYS A 262 -1.93 6.70 3.00
N LEU A 263 -1.02 7.21 3.86
CA LEU A 263 -1.36 7.86 5.13
C LEU A 263 -1.64 9.37 4.99
N GLY A 264 -1.49 9.91 3.81
CA GLY A 264 -1.68 11.34 3.53
C GLY A 264 -3.14 11.78 3.57
N THR A 265 -3.38 13.04 3.18
CA THR A 265 -4.73 13.59 3.07
C THR A 265 -5.58 12.77 2.10
N ARG A 266 -6.85 12.55 2.42
CA ARG A 266 -7.75 11.64 1.70
C ARG A 266 -7.76 11.80 0.18
N GLY A 267 -7.79 13.05 -0.32
CA GLY A 267 -7.79 13.34 -1.77
C GLY A 267 -6.47 13.05 -2.50
N LYS A 268 -5.38 12.80 -1.76
CA LYS A 268 -4.06 12.47 -2.33
C LYS A 268 -3.72 10.98 -2.25
N ARG A 269 -4.50 10.18 -1.53
CA ARG A 269 -4.31 8.73 -1.43
C ARG A 269 -4.50 8.06 -2.78
N TYR A 270 -4.01 6.83 -2.91
CA TYR A 270 -4.40 5.96 -4.03
C TYR A 270 -5.91 5.72 -3.97
N GLU A 271 -6.55 5.69 -5.13
CA GLU A 271 -8.01 5.60 -5.20
C GLU A 271 -8.51 4.17 -4.97
N ALA A 272 -7.73 3.18 -5.41
CA ALA A 272 -8.07 1.77 -5.28
C ALA A 272 -6.83 0.90 -5.11
N ALA A 273 -7.04 -0.37 -4.71
CA ALA A 273 -5.98 -1.35 -4.55
C ALA A 273 -5.14 -1.55 -5.81
N ALA A 274 -5.74 -1.50 -7.01
CA ALA A 274 -5.03 -1.64 -8.27
C ALA A 274 -3.97 -0.55 -8.49
N GLU A 275 -4.26 0.70 -8.12
CA GLU A 275 -3.31 1.81 -8.23
C GLU A 275 -2.13 1.62 -7.27
N LEU A 276 -2.40 1.19 -6.03
CA LEU A 276 -1.34 0.92 -5.06
C LEU A 276 -0.48 -0.30 -5.45
N ILE A 277 -1.06 -1.37 -6.01
CA ILE A 277 -0.31 -2.50 -6.57
C ILE A 277 0.66 -2.03 -7.65
N ALA A 278 0.19 -1.18 -8.57
CA ALA A 278 1.03 -0.62 -9.61
C ALA A 278 2.18 0.21 -9.01
N ALA A 279 1.88 1.06 -8.02
CA ALA A 279 2.89 1.87 -7.33
C ALA A 279 3.94 1.02 -6.61
N LEU A 280 3.57 -0.07 -5.95
CA LEU A 280 4.50 -0.99 -5.29
C LEU A 280 5.44 -1.70 -6.28
N ARG A 281 4.96 -2.03 -7.48
CA ARG A 281 5.75 -2.71 -8.52
C ARG A 281 6.74 -1.78 -9.20
N HIS A 282 6.32 -0.55 -9.48
CA HIS A 282 7.15 0.45 -10.12
C HIS A 282 8.06 1.06 -9.05
N ARG A 283 9.25 0.48 -8.85
CA ARG A 283 10.32 1.28 -8.27
C ARG A 283 10.53 2.46 -9.23
N PRO A 284 10.32 3.73 -8.83
CA PRO A 284 10.88 4.80 -9.60
C PRO A 284 12.37 4.50 -9.63
N VAL A 285 12.88 4.19 -10.79
CA VAL A 285 14.31 4.28 -11.01
C VAL A 285 14.59 5.71 -10.59
N LYS A 286 15.34 5.92 -9.48
CA LYS A 286 15.83 7.25 -9.14
C LYS A 286 16.40 7.72 -10.47
N PRO A 287 15.94 8.85 -11.04
CA PRO A 287 16.64 9.35 -12.20
C PRO A 287 18.08 9.31 -11.76
N HIS A 288 18.92 8.57 -12.46
CA HIS A 288 20.32 8.76 -12.32
C HIS A 288 20.47 10.25 -12.59
N LEU A 289 20.59 11.05 -11.53
CA LEU A 289 21.20 12.35 -11.55
C LEU A 289 22.68 12.09 -11.88
N GLY A 290 22.91 11.23 -12.88
CA GLY A 290 24.12 11.12 -13.60
C GLY A 290 24.37 12.54 -14.12
N ARG A 291 25.41 13.17 -13.62
CA ARG A 291 25.86 14.43 -14.19
C ARG A 291 25.88 14.22 -15.69
N ILE A 292 24.95 14.86 -16.39
CA ILE A 292 25.00 14.86 -17.86
C ILE A 292 26.36 15.44 -18.19
N SER A 293 27.21 14.63 -18.76
CA SER A 293 28.57 14.99 -19.15
C SER A 293 28.64 15.46 -20.61
N SER A 294 27.61 15.14 -21.42
CA SER A 294 27.50 15.51 -22.83
C SER A 294 26.04 15.69 -23.26
N LEU A 295 25.82 16.58 -24.22
CA LEU A 295 24.54 16.77 -24.90
C LEU A 295 24.43 15.96 -26.20
N ASP A 296 25.50 15.29 -26.61
CA ASP A 296 25.56 14.54 -27.86
C ASP A 296 24.53 13.39 -27.87
N GLY A 297 23.72 13.31 -28.93
CA GLY A 297 22.61 12.36 -29.08
C GLY A 297 21.42 12.58 -28.15
N LYS A 298 21.45 13.56 -27.22
CA LYS A 298 20.36 13.81 -26.27
C LYS A 298 19.23 14.63 -26.87
N ARG A 299 17.98 14.26 -26.59
CA ARG A 299 16.79 15.03 -26.92
C ARG A 299 16.55 16.10 -25.89
N VAL A 300 16.74 17.36 -26.28
CA VAL A 300 16.76 18.53 -25.41
C VAL A 300 15.54 19.41 -25.65
N THR A 301 14.87 19.80 -24.56
CA THR A 301 13.77 20.79 -24.57
C THR A 301 14.12 21.95 -23.65
N PHE A 302 13.66 23.15 -23.95
CA PHE A 302 13.88 24.36 -23.16
C PHE A 302 12.60 24.87 -22.52
N THR A 303 12.70 25.45 -21.30
CA THR A 303 11.60 26.13 -20.60
C THR A 303 12.08 27.36 -19.84
N GLY A 304 11.17 28.31 -19.63
CA GLY A 304 11.49 29.58 -18.96
C GLY A 304 12.21 30.58 -19.86
N PHE A 305 12.59 31.72 -19.24
CA PHE A 305 13.38 32.76 -19.88
C PHE A 305 14.87 32.42 -19.79
N LEU A 306 15.52 32.31 -20.94
CA LEU A 306 16.96 32.13 -21.02
C LEU A 306 17.64 33.51 -21.00
N THR A 307 18.87 33.59 -20.50
CA THR A 307 19.68 34.81 -20.50
C THR A 307 20.12 35.19 -21.89
N ARG A 308 20.24 34.20 -22.80
CA ARG A 308 20.52 34.42 -24.23
C ARG A 308 19.27 34.09 -25.05
N PRO A 309 19.17 34.65 -26.31
CA PRO A 309 18.06 34.33 -27.18
C PRO A 309 17.87 32.79 -27.33
N ARG A 310 16.62 32.35 -27.31
CA ARG A 310 16.31 30.91 -27.45
C ARG A 310 16.83 30.31 -28.74
N SER A 311 16.85 31.09 -29.83
CA SER A 311 17.44 30.71 -31.11
C SER A 311 18.92 30.36 -31.00
N GLU A 312 19.68 31.14 -30.23
CA GLU A 312 21.09 30.91 -29.96
C GLU A 312 21.30 29.61 -29.15
N ALA A 313 20.49 29.40 -28.12
CA ALA A 313 20.55 28.18 -27.29
C ALA A 313 20.21 26.93 -28.10
N VAL A 314 19.22 27.00 -28.98
CA VAL A 314 18.86 25.94 -29.93
C VAL A 314 19.99 25.63 -30.88
N ALA A 315 20.61 26.65 -31.49
CA ALA A 315 21.74 26.51 -32.41
C ALA A 315 22.95 25.89 -31.69
N ALA A 316 23.25 26.37 -30.48
CA ALA A 316 24.34 25.85 -29.65
C ALA A 316 24.10 24.37 -29.24
N ALA A 317 22.89 23.99 -28.87
CA ALA A 317 22.54 22.61 -28.56
C ALA A 317 22.72 21.69 -29.78
N LYS A 318 22.21 22.08 -30.96
CA LYS A 318 22.42 21.35 -32.21
C LYS A 318 23.89 21.21 -32.56
N LYS A 319 24.67 22.28 -32.41
CA LYS A 319 26.12 22.26 -32.64
C LYS A 319 26.84 21.33 -31.64
N ALA A 320 26.31 21.16 -30.44
CA ALA A 320 26.81 20.20 -29.43
C ALA A 320 26.36 18.75 -29.70
N GLY A 321 25.61 18.47 -30.74
CA GLY A 321 25.11 17.14 -31.12
C GLY A 321 23.75 16.78 -30.56
N ALA A 322 23.05 17.72 -29.90
CA ALA A 322 21.73 17.47 -29.34
C ALA A 322 20.63 17.52 -30.42
N ILE A 323 19.57 16.73 -30.14
CA ILE A 323 18.31 16.76 -30.91
C ILE A 323 17.34 17.68 -30.16
N VAL A 324 17.08 18.86 -30.68
CA VAL A 324 16.20 19.82 -30.00
C VAL A 324 14.74 19.54 -30.35
N GLN A 325 13.90 19.44 -29.31
CA GLN A 325 12.46 19.21 -29.41
C GLN A 325 11.67 20.41 -28.89
N PRO A 326 10.55 20.77 -29.54
CA PRO A 326 9.71 21.90 -29.13
C PRO A 326 8.95 21.64 -27.83
N SER A 327 8.59 20.38 -27.57
CA SER A 327 7.80 19.95 -26.43
C SER A 327 8.43 18.74 -25.73
N LEU A 328 8.08 18.56 -24.44
CA LEU A 328 8.40 17.36 -23.69
C LEU A 328 7.55 16.18 -24.18
N GLY A 329 8.16 14.99 -24.16
CA GLY A 329 7.48 13.74 -24.46
C GLY A 329 8.23 12.54 -23.88
N PRO A 330 7.73 11.31 -24.08
CA PRO A 330 8.33 10.09 -23.52
C PRO A 330 9.79 9.86 -23.97
N LEU A 331 10.19 10.47 -25.06
CA LEU A 331 11.54 10.33 -25.61
C LEU A 331 12.49 11.49 -25.22
N SER A 332 12.03 12.46 -24.41
CA SER A 332 12.87 13.58 -23.98
C SER A 332 13.88 13.16 -22.92
N ASP A 333 15.16 13.53 -23.12
CA ASP A 333 16.25 13.20 -22.20
C ASP A 333 16.53 14.33 -21.22
N VAL A 334 16.48 15.59 -21.70
CA VAL A 334 16.93 16.78 -20.96
C VAL A 334 15.96 17.92 -21.08
N LEU A 335 15.60 18.55 -19.96
CA LEU A 335 14.95 19.85 -19.90
C LEU A 335 15.92 20.90 -19.39
N VAL A 336 16.22 21.88 -20.24
CA VAL A 336 16.98 23.07 -19.84
C VAL A 336 16.02 24.10 -19.26
N ARG A 337 16.22 24.46 -17.98
CA ARG A 337 15.39 25.41 -17.24
C ARG A 337 16.09 26.77 -17.15
N GLY A 338 15.50 27.78 -17.77
CA GLY A 338 15.83 29.18 -17.56
C GLY A 338 15.15 29.78 -16.31
N ARG A 339 15.12 31.11 -16.21
CA ARG A 339 14.44 31.83 -15.13
C ARG A 339 12.92 31.61 -15.22
N PRO A 340 12.22 31.50 -14.07
CA PRO A 340 10.76 31.43 -14.06
C PRO A 340 10.12 32.68 -14.68
N ASN A 341 8.98 32.55 -15.35
CA ASN A 341 8.19 33.70 -15.80
C ASN A 341 7.29 34.20 -14.66
N ALA A 342 6.68 35.38 -14.83
CA ALA A 342 5.83 36.01 -13.82
C ALA A 342 4.65 35.12 -13.37
N GLN A 343 4.08 34.31 -14.28
CA GLN A 343 3.00 33.36 -13.97
C GLN A 343 3.48 32.19 -13.10
N GLN A 344 4.74 31.81 -13.21
CA GLN A 344 5.34 30.76 -12.38
C GLN A 344 5.71 31.27 -10.97
N ILE A 345 5.91 32.58 -10.81
CA ILE A 345 6.20 33.25 -9.53
C ILE A 345 4.92 33.45 -8.74
N ALA A 346 3.76 33.61 -9.40
CA ALA A 346 2.46 33.86 -8.76
C ALA A 346 1.81 32.64 -8.07
N GLY A 347 2.59 31.62 -7.71
CA GLY A 347 2.10 30.51 -6.89
C GLY A 347 1.47 29.35 -7.65
N ALA A 348 1.47 29.35 -8.99
CA ALA A 348 1.17 28.17 -9.76
C ALA A 348 2.38 27.22 -9.71
N ASP A 349 2.20 26.05 -9.12
CA ASP A 349 3.18 24.96 -9.00
C ASP A 349 3.82 24.60 -10.35
N GLY A 350 4.88 25.31 -10.72
CA GLY A 350 5.72 25.01 -11.88
C GLY A 350 5.00 25.13 -13.23
N GLY A 351 5.65 25.72 -14.23
CA GLY A 351 5.07 25.83 -15.57
C GLY A 351 4.69 24.47 -16.17
N VAL A 352 3.80 24.47 -17.17
CA VAL A 352 3.23 23.30 -17.86
C VAL A 352 4.27 22.18 -18.13
N LYS A 353 5.50 22.53 -18.49
CA LYS A 353 6.57 21.54 -18.75
C LYS A 353 7.09 20.84 -17.48
N LEU A 354 7.05 21.48 -16.32
CA LEU A 354 7.43 20.81 -15.06
C LEU A 354 6.31 19.88 -14.55
N LEU A 355 5.05 20.24 -14.81
CA LEU A 355 3.92 19.34 -14.56
C LEU A 355 3.99 18.12 -15.50
N GLU A 356 4.37 18.33 -16.77
CA GLU A 356 4.54 17.24 -17.72
C GLU A 356 5.71 16.31 -17.33
N ILE A 357 6.80 16.81 -16.76
CA ILE A 357 7.86 15.97 -16.18
C ILE A 357 7.32 15.08 -15.06
N LYS A 358 6.50 15.62 -14.15
CA LYS A 358 5.87 14.82 -13.10
C LYS A 358 4.97 13.73 -13.69
N ARG A 359 4.22 14.05 -14.74
CA ARG A 359 3.36 13.11 -15.47
C ARG A 359 4.16 12.04 -16.23
N LEU A 360 5.25 12.42 -16.87
CA LEU A 360 6.17 11.49 -17.55
C LEU A 360 6.86 10.56 -16.53
N ALA A 361 7.31 11.10 -15.40
CA ALA A 361 7.93 10.33 -14.32
C ALA A 361 6.96 9.31 -13.72
N SER A 362 5.68 9.65 -13.54
CA SER A 362 4.65 8.70 -13.09
C SER A 362 4.39 7.55 -14.07
N ARG A 363 4.79 7.73 -15.36
CA ARG A 363 4.73 6.71 -16.41
C ARG A 363 6.08 6.01 -16.67
N GLY A 364 7.08 6.25 -15.81
CA GLY A 364 8.41 5.63 -15.93
C GLY A 364 9.37 6.32 -16.90
N HIS A 365 9.02 7.51 -17.42
CA HIS A 365 9.87 8.29 -18.32
C HIS A 365 10.54 9.44 -17.56
N TYR A 366 11.85 9.40 -17.43
CA TYR A 366 12.60 10.39 -16.64
C TYR A 366 13.33 11.36 -17.53
N VAL A 367 13.08 12.65 -17.30
CA VAL A 367 13.73 13.76 -17.98
C VAL A 367 14.65 14.47 -17.01
N THR A 368 15.94 14.58 -17.33
CA THR A 368 16.90 15.28 -16.46
C THR A 368 16.70 16.79 -16.61
N VAL A 369 16.49 17.49 -15.49
CA VAL A 369 16.36 18.95 -15.47
C VAL A 369 17.72 19.55 -15.15
N ILE A 370 18.23 20.39 -16.06
CA ILE A 370 19.48 21.16 -15.84
C ILE A 370 19.20 22.66 -15.91
N GLY A 371 19.96 23.44 -15.15
CA GLY A 371 19.90 24.89 -15.25
C GLY A 371 20.67 25.41 -16.46
N GLU A 372 20.35 26.65 -16.86
CA GLU A 372 20.97 27.30 -18.03
C GLU A 372 22.50 27.38 -17.93
N LYS A 373 23.07 27.64 -16.73
CA LYS A 373 24.54 27.66 -16.52
C LYS A 373 25.18 26.33 -16.83
N GLN A 374 24.54 25.24 -16.42
CA GLN A 374 25.03 23.88 -16.68
C GLN A 374 24.92 23.54 -18.16
N PHE A 375 23.85 23.96 -18.83
CA PHE A 375 23.66 23.80 -20.27
C PHE A 375 24.83 24.44 -21.04
N TRP A 376 25.14 25.72 -20.78
CA TRP A 376 26.22 26.42 -21.47
C TRP A 376 27.59 25.79 -21.23
N ARG A 377 27.85 25.32 -20.01
CA ARG A 377 29.07 24.58 -19.70
C ARG A 377 29.21 23.28 -20.51
N LEU A 378 28.12 22.55 -20.73
CA LEU A 378 28.11 21.33 -21.55
C LEU A 378 28.34 21.65 -23.04
N VAL A 379 27.80 22.76 -23.53
CA VAL A 379 28.06 23.25 -24.90
C VAL A 379 29.55 23.58 -25.09
N GLU A 380 30.17 24.28 -24.14
CA GLU A 380 31.58 24.62 -24.16
C GLU A 380 32.48 23.37 -24.17
N LEU A 381 32.21 22.40 -23.28
CA LEU A 381 32.96 21.13 -23.24
C LEU A 381 32.85 20.36 -24.56
N SER A 382 31.69 20.35 -25.19
CA SER A 382 31.47 19.69 -26.48
C SER A 382 32.27 20.38 -27.61
N SER A 383 32.46 21.72 -27.54
CA SER A 383 33.23 22.47 -28.50
C SER A 383 34.75 22.22 -28.39
N LEU A 384 35.25 22.09 -27.16
CA LEU A 384 36.67 21.77 -26.86
C LEU A 384 37.04 20.34 -27.31
N SER A 385 36.18 19.37 -27.03
CA SER A 385 36.38 17.98 -27.44
C SER A 385 36.49 17.83 -28.97
N ARG A 386 35.65 18.58 -29.74
CA ARG A 386 35.70 18.58 -31.21
C ARG A 386 36.92 19.26 -31.78
N LYS A 387 37.46 20.32 -31.13
CA LYS A 387 38.74 20.97 -31.54
C LYS A 387 39.89 20.02 -31.38
N ASN A 388 39.99 19.31 -30.24
CA ASN A 388 41.07 18.35 -29.94
C ASN A 388 40.99 17.12 -30.88
N GLY A 389 39.81 16.63 -31.21
CA GLY A 389 39.64 15.53 -32.18
C GLY A 389 39.99 15.90 -33.63
N ARG A 390 39.85 17.19 -34.06
CA ARG A 390 40.30 17.67 -35.36
C ARG A 390 41.82 17.86 -35.40
N ALA A 391 42.44 18.35 -34.34
CA ALA A 391 43.91 18.49 -34.23
C ALA A 391 44.62 17.13 -34.33
N SER A 392 44.08 16.11 -33.66
CA SER A 392 44.62 14.72 -33.68
C SER A 392 44.48 14.05 -35.07
N ARG A 393 43.39 14.32 -35.84
CA ARG A 393 43.22 13.80 -37.19
C ARG A 393 44.14 14.49 -38.23
N ASN A 394 44.37 15.79 -38.10
CA ASN A 394 45.28 16.52 -38.99
C ASN A 394 46.74 16.15 -38.70
N GLY A 395 47.11 15.86 -37.46
CA GLY A 395 48.47 15.39 -37.10
C GLY A 395 48.78 13.98 -37.62
N ARG A 396 47.80 13.10 -37.76
CA ARG A 396 48.00 11.78 -38.39
C ARG A 396 48.13 11.85 -39.91
N ARG A 397 47.31 12.69 -40.61
CA ARG A 397 47.46 12.88 -42.07
C ARG A 397 48.77 13.56 -42.49
N ALA A 398 49.37 14.36 -41.61
CA ALA A 398 50.69 14.99 -41.89
C ALA A 398 51.88 14.02 -41.69
N ARG A 399 51.69 12.89 -41.02
CA ARG A 399 52.72 11.83 -40.86
C ARG A 399 52.71 10.80 -42.01
N ASP A 400 51.53 10.51 -42.60
CA ASP A 400 51.41 9.55 -43.70
C ASP A 400 51.77 10.12 -45.08
N VAL A 401 52.11 11.41 -45.19
CA VAL A 401 52.61 12.07 -46.45
C VAL A 401 54.15 12.23 -46.43
N ARG A 402 54.85 11.75 -45.37
CA ARG A 402 56.31 11.85 -45.24
C ARG A 402 57.02 10.48 -45.05
N SER A 403 56.32 9.39 -45.47
CA SER A 403 56.96 8.07 -45.58
C SER A 403 56.94 7.57 -47.00
#